data_60d4e4d161646c3866e415b16335faa6
#
_entry.id   60d4e4d161646c3866e415b16335faa6
#
_cell.length_a   1.000
_cell.length_b   1.000
_cell.length_c   1.000
_cell.angle_alpha   90.00
_cell.angle_beta   90.00
_cell.angle_gamma   90.00
#
_symmetry.space_group_name_H-M   'P 1'
#
loop_
_entity.id
_entity.type
_entity.pdbx_description
1 polymer ?
#
loop_
_entity_poly.entity_id
_entity_poly.type
_entity_poly.pdbx_seq_one_letter_code
_entity_poly.pdbx_strand_id
1 'polypeptide(L)'
;MIHHVLFWLNNPQSTSDRDQLIRGLETLRAIPEIRSLEIGVPAATEQRDVVDSAFAVSELMRFDSLADQKIYQDHPIHQRFIADCAHLWSKVVVYDVETLPPR
;
A
#
# COMPACT_ATOMS: atom_id res chain seq x y z
N MET A 1 3.95 -14.43 0.05
CA MET A 1 4.43 -13.38 -0.85
C MET A 1 4.19 -11.99 -0.23
N ILE A 2 4.93 -11.00 -0.67
CA ILE A 2 4.82 -9.61 -0.22
C ILE A 2 4.24 -8.76 -1.34
N HIS A 3 3.25 -7.95 -1.00
CA HIS A 3 2.63 -6.98 -1.89
C HIS A 3 2.88 -5.60 -1.29
N HIS A 4 3.84 -4.87 -1.85
CA HIS A 4 4.25 -3.56 -1.33
C HIS A 4 3.85 -2.46 -2.30
N VAL A 5 3.02 -1.53 -1.83
CA VAL A 5 2.48 -0.45 -2.63
C VAL A 5 2.90 0.88 -2.06
N LEU A 6 3.31 1.78 -2.94
CA LEU A 6 3.74 3.14 -2.58
C LEU A 6 2.87 4.13 -3.35
N PHE A 7 2.37 5.14 -2.64
CA PHE A 7 1.44 6.12 -3.19
C PHE A 7 2.05 7.52 -3.18
N TRP A 8 1.93 8.23 -4.29
CA TRP A 8 2.25 9.66 -4.40
C TRP A 8 0.95 10.44 -4.54
N LEU A 9 0.77 11.48 -3.74
CA LEU A 9 -0.46 12.29 -3.75
C LEU A 9 -0.43 13.34 -4.85
N ASN A 10 -1.62 13.67 -5.39
CA ASN A 10 -1.79 14.82 -6.27
C ASN A 10 -1.41 16.12 -5.55
N ASN A 11 -1.75 16.20 -4.26
CA ASN A 11 -1.43 17.35 -3.41
C ASN A 11 -0.47 16.88 -2.30
N PRO A 12 0.85 16.83 -2.58
CA PRO A 12 1.81 16.23 -1.64
C PRO A 12 1.86 16.91 -0.27
N GLN A 13 1.45 18.18 -0.17
CA GLN A 13 1.45 18.94 1.08
C GLN A 13 0.16 18.80 1.87
N SER A 14 -0.86 18.11 1.33
CA SER A 14 -2.16 17.98 1.98
C SER A 14 -2.12 16.86 3.03
N THR A 15 -2.11 17.23 4.29
CA THR A 15 -2.22 16.26 5.39
C THR A 15 -3.60 15.62 5.44
N SER A 16 -4.65 16.35 5.06
CA SER A 16 -6.01 15.79 5.03
C SER A 16 -6.17 14.73 3.96
N ASP A 17 -5.56 14.90 2.78
CA ASP A 17 -5.58 13.89 1.72
C ASP A 17 -4.80 12.65 2.13
N ARG A 18 -3.64 12.84 2.76
CA ARG A 18 -2.85 11.75 3.30
C ARG A 18 -3.66 10.94 4.33
N ASP A 19 -4.30 11.63 5.25
CA ASP A 19 -5.09 10.99 6.31
C ASP A 19 -6.31 10.26 5.73
N GLN A 20 -6.94 10.82 4.72
CA GLN A 20 -8.05 10.16 4.02
C GLN A 20 -7.57 8.87 3.34
N LEU A 21 -6.41 8.89 2.67
CA LEU A 21 -5.83 7.70 2.06
C LEU A 21 -5.53 6.64 3.11
N ILE A 22 -4.93 7.02 4.23
CA ILE A 22 -4.64 6.10 5.34
C ILE A 22 -5.92 5.46 5.87
N ARG A 23 -6.99 6.24 6.07
CA ARG A 23 -8.28 5.69 6.51
C ARG A 23 -8.85 4.70 5.49
N GLY A 24 -8.71 5.02 4.21
CA GLY A 24 -9.12 4.09 3.15
C GLY A 24 -8.35 2.78 3.19
N LEU A 25 -7.03 2.84 3.35
CA LEU A 25 -6.18 1.65 3.47
C LEU A 25 -6.54 0.82 4.69
N GLU A 26 -6.91 1.44 5.80
CA GLU A 26 -7.34 0.72 7.00
C GLU A 26 -8.57 -0.17 6.75
N THR A 27 -9.46 0.23 5.84
CA THR A 27 -10.64 -0.59 5.50
C THR A 27 -10.27 -1.93 4.89
N LEU A 28 -9.09 -2.03 4.27
CA LEU A 28 -8.61 -3.27 3.64
C LEU A 28 -8.35 -4.38 4.66
N ARG A 29 -8.17 -4.05 5.94
CA ARG A 29 -7.96 -5.03 7.01
C ARG A 29 -9.10 -6.02 7.15
N ALA A 30 -10.30 -5.68 6.64
CA ALA A 30 -11.46 -6.56 6.66
C ALA A 30 -11.38 -7.70 5.63
N ILE A 31 -10.41 -7.67 4.71
CA ILE A 31 -10.24 -8.72 3.70
C ILE A 31 -9.52 -9.91 4.35
N PRO A 32 -10.18 -11.09 4.45
CA PRO A 32 -9.63 -12.19 5.25
C PRO A 32 -8.36 -12.83 4.69
N GLU A 33 -8.11 -12.72 3.38
CA GLU A 33 -6.93 -13.29 2.73
C GLU A 33 -5.63 -12.54 3.09
N ILE A 34 -5.71 -11.33 3.62
CA ILE A 34 -4.54 -10.57 4.03
C ILE A 34 -4.01 -11.14 5.35
N ARG A 35 -2.76 -11.60 5.36
CA ARG A 35 -2.11 -12.11 6.57
C ARG A 35 -1.63 -11.00 7.48
N SER A 36 -1.07 -9.96 6.89
CA SER A 36 -0.64 -8.77 7.64
C SER A 36 -0.71 -7.56 6.73
N LEU A 37 -0.98 -6.41 7.33
CA LEU A 37 -1.03 -5.13 6.65
C LEU A 37 -0.35 -4.09 7.51
N GLU A 38 0.72 -3.50 7.00
CA GLU A 38 1.43 -2.40 7.64
C GLU A 38 1.29 -1.16 6.76
N ILE A 39 0.81 -0.09 7.36
CA ILE A 39 0.63 1.20 6.70
C ILE A 39 1.66 2.16 7.28
N GLY A 40 2.38 2.88 6.43
CA GLY A 40 3.45 3.75 6.88
C GLY A 40 3.61 5.00 6.05
N VAL A 41 4.48 5.87 6.53
CA VAL A 41 4.90 7.10 5.87
C VAL A 41 6.42 7.10 5.76
N PRO A 42 7.02 7.97 4.92
CA PRO A 42 8.48 8.00 4.80
C PRO A 42 9.18 8.15 6.15
N ALA A 43 10.17 7.31 6.39
CA ALA A 43 11.01 7.41 7.59
C ALA A 43 12.10 8.45 7.37
N ALA A 44 12.44 9.21 8.42
CA ALA A 44 13.48 10.23 8.36
C ALA A 44 14.87 9.61 8.52
N THR A 45 15.23 8.74 7.60
CA THR A 45 16.57 8.14 7.57
C THR A 45 17.56 9.06 6.86
N GLU A 46 18.84 8.69 6.92
CA GLU A 46 19.89 9.43 6.23
C GLU A 46 19.59 9.53 4.72
N GLN A 47 19.70 10.74 4.18
CA GLN A 47 19.50 10.98 2.75
C GLN A 47 20.67 10.42 1.95
N ARG A 48 20.37 9.47 1.06
CA ARG A 48 21.31 8.87 0.13
C ARG A 48 20.64 8.73 -1.22
N ASP A 49 21.42 8.65 -2.29
CA ASP A 49 20.86 8.56 -3.66
C ASP A 49 19.91 7.39 -3.86
N VAL A 50 20.12 6.29 -3.12
CA VAL A 50 19.28 5.09 -3.22
C VAL A 50 18.00 5.17 -2.38
N VAL A 51 17.84 6.21 -1.55
CA VAL A 51 16.66 6.36 -0.69
C VAL A 51 15.64 7.26 -1.38
N ASP A 52 14.50 6.67 -1.76
CA ASP A 52 13.39 7.42 -2.30
C ASP A 52 12.34 7.62 -1.19
N SER A 53 12.27 8.83 -0.68
CA SER A 53 11.31 9.23 0.35
C SER A 53 10.24 10.18 -0.20
N ALA A 54 10.05 10.22 -1.53
CA ALA A 54 9.10 11.13 -2.15
C ALA A 54 7.65 10.61 -2.11
N PHE A 55 7.43 9.33 -1.81
CA PHE A 55 6.08 8.80 -1.66
C PHE A 55 5.40 9.39 -0.40
N ALA A 56 4.07 9.37 -0.37
CA ALA A 56 3.31 9.88 0.77
C ALA A 56 2.95 8.77 1.76
N VAL A 57 2.51 7.61 1.25
CA VAL A 57 2.02 6.50 2.07
C VAL A 57 2.52 5.19 1.48
N SER A 58 2.86 4.26 2.36
CA SER A 58 3.27 2.90 2.03
C SER A 58 2.26 1.91 2.60
N GLU A 59 1.96 0.87 1.84
CA GLU A 59 1.15 -0.27 2.24
C GLU A 59 1.98 -1.53 2.01
N LEU A 60 2.27 -2.28 3.07
CA LEU A 60 2.98 -3.55 2.98
C LEU A 60 2.07 -4.68 3.43
N MET A 61 1.73 -5.55 2.51
CA MET A 61 0.86 -6.72 2.78
C MET A 61 1.62 -8.01 2.60
N ARG A 62 1.20 -9.02 3.38
CA ARG A 62 1.64 -10.40 3.20
C ARG A 62 0.45 -11.28 2.90
N PHE A 63 0.64 -12.21 1.98
CA PHE A 63 -0.34 -13.23 1.59
C PHE A 63 0.32 -14.61 1.63
N ASP A 64 -0.47 -15.65 1.90
CA ASP A 64 0.05 -17.01 1.90
C ASP A 64 0.36 -17.50 0.48
N SER A 65 -0.33 -16.96 -0.53
CA SER A 65 -0.21 -17.44 -1.91
C SER A 65 -0.55 -16.34 -2.91
N LEU A 66 -0.15 -16.54 -4.16
CA LEU A 66 -0.57 -15.69 -5.27
C LEU A 66 -2.08 -15.75 -5.47
N ALA A 67 -2.70 -16.90 -5.23
CA ALA A 67 -4.15 -17.05 -5.34
C ALA A 67 -4.87 -16.15 -4.34
N ASP A 68 -4.38 -16.07 -3.10
CA ASP A 68 -4.96 -15.18 -2.09
C ASP A 68 -4.79 -13.71 -2.46
N GLN A 69 -3.64 -13.32 -3.01
CA GLN A 69 -3.43 -11.96 -3.50
C GLN A 69 -4.42 -11.63 -4.62
N LYS A 70 -4.70 -12.56 -5.51
CA LYS A 70 -5.68 -12.35 -6.59
C LYS A 70 -7.09 -12.15 -6.03
N ILE A 71 -7.48 -12.92 -5.00
CA ILE A 71 -8.76 -12.76 -4.32
C ILE A 71 -8.86 -11.35 -3.71
N TYR A 72 -7.79 -10.89 -3.05
CA TYR A 72 -7.71 -9.53 -2.53
C TYR A 72 -7.89 -8.49 -3.66
N GLN A 73 -7.17 -8.67 -4.77
CA GLN A 73 -7.17 -7.71 -5.88
C GLN A 73 -8.58 -7.50 -6.44
N ASP A 74 -9.39 -8.56 -6.49
CA ASP A 74 -10.75 -8.53 -7.04
C ASP A 74 -11.82 -8.33 -5.96
N HIS A 75 -11.43 -8.26 -4.70
CA HIS A 75 -12.38 -8.19 -3.57
C HIS A 75 -13.19 -6.89 -3.61
N PRO A 76 -14.51 -6.96 -3.29
CA PRO A 76 -15.35 -5.76 -3.27
C PRO A 76 -14.84 -4.65 -2.34
N ILE A 77 -14.24 -5.02 -1.21
CA ILE A 77 -13.64 -4.04 -0.28
C ILE A 77 -12.47 -3.30 -0.95
N HIS A 78 -11.64 -4.02 -1.71
CA HIS A 78 -10.55 -3.38 -2.47
C HIS A 78 -11.10 -2.48 -3.57
N GLN A 79 -12.11 -2.92 -4.30
CA GLN A 79 -12.75 -2.10 -5.33
C GLN A 79 -13.35 -0.83 -4.73
N ARG A 80 -13.97 -0.94 -3.55
CA ARG A 80 -14.51 0.22 -2.84
C ARG A 80 -13.41 1.21 -2.46
N PHE A 81 -12.29 0.69 -1.96
CA PHE A 81 -11.12 1.53 -1.64
C PHE A 81 -10.67 2.32 -2.87
N ILE A 82 -10.52 1.65 -4.02
CA ILE A 82 -10.12 2.31 -5.27
C ILE A 82 -11.13 3.39 -5.65
N ALA A 83 -12.43 3.09 -5.59
CA ALA A 83 -13.48 4.05 -5.94
C ALA A 83 -13.45 5.29 -5.03
N ASP A 84 -13.18 5.10 -3.76
CA ASP A 84 -13.20 6.18 -2.77
C ASP A 84 -11.91 7.01 -2.74
N CYS A 85 -10.75 6.42 -3.10
CA CYS A 85 -9.45 7.03 -2.83
C CYS A 85 -8.58 7.31 -4.06
N ALA A 86 -8.87 6.72 -5.22
CA ALA A 86 -7.99 6.84 -6.38
C ALA A 86 -7.75 8.30 -6.83
N HIS A 87 -8.71 9.18 -6.60
CA HIS A 87 -8.59 10.60 -6.94
C HIS A 87 -7.52 11.33 -6.11
N LEU A 88 -7.07 10.71 -5.01
CA LEU A 88 -6.08 11.32 -4.10
C LEU A 88 -4.65 11.20 -4.63
N TRP A 89 -4.36 10.16 -5.41
CA TRP A 89 -2.98 9.90 -5.84
C TRP A 89 -2.70 10.24 -7.30
N SER A 90 -1.47 10.65 -7.56
CA SER A 90 -0.95 10.91 -8.91
C SER A 90 -0.20 9.72 -9.48
N LYS A 91 0.32 8.85 -8.60
CA LYS A 91 1.17 7.73 -8.99
C LYS A 91 1.08 6.65 -7.94
N VAL A 92 1.08 5.41 -8.39
CA VAL A 92 1.18 4.21 -7.56
C VAL A 92 2.28 3.32 -8.12
N VAL A 93 3.11 2.78 -7.24
CA VAL A 93 4.10 1.76 -7.60
C VAL A 93 3.86 0.54 -6.75
N VAL A 94 3.85 -0.62 -7.39
CA VAL A 94 3.63 -1.92 -6.73
C VAL A 94 4.88 -2.77 -6.90
N TYR A 95 5.37 -3.34 -5.80
CA TYR A 95 6.39 -4.36 -5.81
C TYR A 95 5.79 -5.66 -5.27
N ASP A 96 5.59 -6.63 -6.14
CA ASP A 96 5.13 -7.96 -5.76
C ASP A 96 6.34 -8.90 -5.70
N VAL A 97 6.54 -9.49 -4.52
CA VAL A 97 7.74 -10.27 -4.23
C VAL A 97 7.35 -11.65 -3.73
N GLU A 98 7.87 -12.70 -4.37
CA GLU A 98 7.81 -14.04 -3.82
C GLU A 98 9.01 -14.25 -2.90
N THR A 99 8.71 -14.51 -1.62
CA THR A 99 9.78 -14.75 -0.65
C THR A 99 10.38 -16.14 -0.87
N LEU A 100 11.70 -16.19 -0.84
CA LEU A 100 12.41 -17.47 -0.91
C LEU A 100 12.45 -18.10 0.48
N PRO A 101 12.45 -19.46 0.58
CA PRO A 101 12.58 -20.11 1.87
C PRO A 101 13.91 -19.74 2.51
N PRO A 102 13.96 -19.63 3.86
CA PRO A 102 15.23 -19.40 4.56
C PRO A 102 16.22 -20.53 4.32
N ARG A 103 17.48 -20.19 4.29
CA ARG A 103 18.56 -21.16 4.16
C ARG A 103 19.00 -21.66 5.51
#